data_e76568012371a18b8554062514b429f8
#
_entry.id   e76568012371a18b8554062514b429f8
#
_cell.length_a   1.000
_cell.length_b   1.000
_cell.length_c   1.000
_cell.angle_alpha   90.00
_cell.angle_beta   90.00
_cell.angle_gamma   90.00
#
_symmetry.space_group_name_H-M   'P 1'
#
loop_
_entity.id
_entity.type
_entity.pdbx_description
1 polymer ?
#
loop_
_entity_poly.entity_id
_entity_poly.type
_entity_poly.pdbx_seq_one_letter_code
_entity_poly.pdbx_strand_id
1 'polypeptide(L)'
;METYDFIAIDFETANEQRDSACHIGITTVKNNQIHEVKSWLINPVQSFNYFNTMIHGITEEMVQDQPTFKDIWPEIAPYFGNDEEGSIIVAHNATFDINVLLCMLERYKINIPKGIFLCSLAIARRTWIQPSYSLSSLCQAFNIQPGKHDAGEDSRACAEITLLAAKEKGIDLSKQIESEEDFNNIENKFQVHLGIFNEKGYIPCTCKQKQKANQIRAIKGDETKNNPDSIFYQKYVVFTGTLSSMKRIEAQQIIADIGGINQSGVNRDTNFLIVGQQDFRVVGEDGMSSKQEKAIKMIEKGAELEILSEDDFLHSI
;
A
#
# COMPACT_ATOMS: atom_id res chain seq x y z
N MET A 1 -7.17 30.94 4.87
CA MET A 1 -6.44 29.73 5.25
C MET A 1 -5.10 29.71 4.53
N GLU A 2 -4.10 29.10 5.13
CA GLU A 2 -2.83 28.90 4.42
C GLU A 2 -3.02 27.79 3.38
N THR A 3 -2.60 28.03 2.14
CA THR A 3 -2.69 27.06 1.06
C THR A 3 -1.39 26.29 0.93
N TYR A 4 -1.47 24.96 0.83
CA TYR A 4 -0.34 24.04 0.64
C TYR A 4 -0.44 23.40 -0.75
N ASP A 5 0.70 23.01 -1.30
CA ASP A 5 0.75 22.23 -2.55
C ASP A 5 0.05 20.88 -2.35
N PHE A 6 0.36 20.24 -1.22
CA PHE A 6 -0.31 19.05 -0.70
C PHE A 6 0.04 18.85 0.79
N ILE A 7 -0.68 17.96 1.43
CA ILE A 7 -0.28 17.42 2.73
C ILE A 7 0.03 15.93 2.59
N ALA A 8 1.04 15.45 3.30
CA ALA A 8 1.24 14.01 3.48
C ALA A 8 0.78 13.60 4.87
N ILE A 9 0.10 12.46 4.96
CA ILE A 9 -0.41 11.92 6.23
C ILE A 9 0.07 10.49 6.43
N ASP A 10 0.17 10.11 7.69
CA ASP A 10 0.39 8.75 8.13
C ASP A 10 -0.35 8.50 9.44
N PHE A 11 -0.97 7.32 9.59
CA PHE A 11 -1.70 6.93 10.78
C PHE A 11 -1.14 5.66 11.40
N GLU A 12 -1.04 5.65 12.74
CA GLU A 12 -0.87 4.43 13.51
C GLU A 12 -2.19 4.08 14.23
N THR A 13 -2.49 2.78 14.30
CA THR A 13 -3.73 2.28 14.91
C THR A 13 -3.44 1.40 16.12
N ALA A 14 -4.25 1.52 17.16
CA ALA A 14 -4.12 0.72 18.39
C ALA A 14 -4.38 -0.79 18.15
N ASN A 15 -5.23 -1.11 17.20
CA ASN A 15 -5.62 -2.47 16.84
C ASN A 15 -5.99 -2.56 15.34
N GLU A 16 -6.56 -3.69 14.90
CA GLU A 16 -6.94 -3.94 13.50
C GLU A 16 -8.14 -3.11 13.01
N GLN A 17 -8.87 -2.46 13.90
CA GLN A 17 -10.00 -1.62 13.52
C GLN A 17 -9.53 -0.26 13.00
N ARG A 18 -10.14 0.19 11.91
CA ARG A 18 -9.77 1.45 11.26
C ARG A 18 -10.14 2.70 12.07
N ASP A 19 -11.05 2.57 13.01
CA ASP A 19 -11.47 3.64 13.91
C ASP A 19 -10.70 3.66 15.25
N SER A 20 -9.51 3.04 15.28
CA SER A 20 -8.64 2.95 16.46
C SER A 20 -7.35 3.77 16.34
N ALA A 21 -7.37 4.89 15.60
CA ALA A 21 -6.18 5.73 15.44
C ALA A 21 -5.59 6.13 16.79
N CYS A 22 -4.28 5.88 16.99
CA CYS A 22 -3.53 6.25 18.20
C CYS A 22 -2.41 7.27 17.94
N HIS A 23 -2.08 7.53 16.67
CA HIS A 23 -1.14 8.57 16.25
C HIS A 23 -1.51 9.05 14.85
N ILE A 24 -1.34 10.33 14.57
CA ILE A 24 -1.41 10.92 13.24
C ILE A 24 -0.20 11.81 13.02
N GLY A 25 0.44 11.67 11.86
CA GLY A 25 1.44 12.59 11.34
C GLY A 25 0.88 13.37 10.16
N ILE A 26 1.19 14.65 10.10
CA ILE A 26 0.85 15.55 8.97
C ILE A 26 2.11 16.33 8.59
N THR A 27 2.51 16.18 7.34
CA THR A 27 3.56 16.98 6.74
C THR A 27 2.96 17.89 5.66
N THR A 28 3.15 19.20 5.81
CA THR A 28 2.72 20.17 4.80
C THR A 28 3.84 20.44 3.81
N VAL A 29 3.48 20.57 2.55
CA VAL A 29 4.39 20.92 1.45
C VAL A 29 3.94 22.22 0.82
N LYS A 30 4.87 23.14 0.60
CA LYS A 30 4.63 24.44 0.01
C LYS A 30 5.80 24.83 -0.91
N ASN A 31 5.51 25.26 -2.12
CA ASN A 31 6.52 25.58 -3.14
C ASN A 31 7.47 24.40 -3.44
N ASN A 32 6.90 23.18 -3.52
CA ASN A 32 7.64 21.93 -3.70
C ASN A 32 8.72 21.65 -2.62
N GLN A 33 8.53 22.16 -1.41
CA GLN A 33 9.42 21.93 -0.27
C GLN A 33 8.62 21.56 0.98
N ILE A 34 9.20 20.74 1.84
CA ILE A 34 8.65 20.48 3.17
C ILE A 34 8.56 21.82 3.91
N HIS A 35 7.37 22.16 4.37
CA HIS A 35 7.10 23.38 5.12
C HIS A 35 7.07 23.12 6.62
N GLU A 36 6.29 22.13 7.06
CA GLU A 36 6.15 21.79 8.46
C GLU A 36 5.85 20.30 8.62
N VAL A 37 6.31 19.72 9.72
CA VAL A 37 5.99 18.35 10.15
C VAL A 37 5.40 18.42 11.55
N LYS A 38 4.21 17.88 11.73
CA LYS A 38 3.54 17.77 13.03
C LYS A 38 3.00 16.38 13.25
N SER A 39 2.88 15.99 14.50
CA SER A 39 2.19 14.75 14.86
C SER A 39 1.45 14.90 16.19
N TRP A 40 0.41 14.07 16.36
CA TRP A 40 -0.44 14.06 17.55
C TRP A 40 -0.66 12.62 17.98
N LEU A 41 -0.30 12.32 19.22
CA LEU A 41 -0.76 11.12 19.90
C LEU A 41 -2.25 11.28 20.20
N ILE A 42 -2.99 10.19 20.03
CA ILE A 42 -4.45 10.16 20.14
C ILE A 42 -4.84 9.06 21.13
N ASN A 43 -5.71 9.38 22.07
CA ASN A 43 -6.37 8.35 22.85
C ASN A 43 -7.47 7.69 21.96
N PRO A 44 -7.29 6.43 21.53
CA PRO A 44 -8.26 5.76 20.67
C PRO A 44 -9.55 5.37 21.42
N VAL A 45 -9.54 5.41 22.75
CA VAL A 45 -10.61 4.89 23.63
C VAL A 45 -10.97 3.45 23.26
N GLN A 46 -9.95 2.66 22.96
CA GLN A 46 -10.01 1.24 22.59
C GLN A 46 -8.75 0.54 23.11
N SER A 47 -8.84 -0.78 23.29
CA SER A 47 -7.69 -1.59 23.69
C SER A 47 -6.64 -1.70 22.59
N PHE A 48 -5.39 -1.84 23.00
CA PHE A 48 -4.27 -2.06 22.09
C PHE A 48 -4.07 -3.53 21.79
N ASN A 49 -3.76 -3.81 20.51
CA ASN A 49 -3.30 -5.11 20.09
C ASN A 49 -1.76 -5.16 20.19
N TYR A 50 -1.24 -6.25 20.76
CA TYR A 50 0.19 -6.45 20.95
C TYR A 50 1.00 -6.28 19.64
N PHE A 51 0.50 -6.78 18.51
CA PHE A 51 1.20 -6.67 17.23
C PHE A 51 1.30 -5.24 16.73
N ASN A 52 0.25 -4.43 16.90
CA ASN A 52 0.28 -3.02 16.55
C ASN A 52 1.33 -2.28 17.38
N THR A 53 1.30 -2.49 18.71
CA THR A 53 2.29 -1.91 19.62
C THR A 53 3.72 -2.34 19.25
N MET A 54 3.95 -3.59 18.88
CA MET A 54 5.28 -4.04 18.42
C MET A 54 5.78 -3.32 17.17
N ILE A 55 4.87 -2.87 16.29
CA ILE A 55 5.23 -2.18 15.04
C ILE A 55 5.63 -0.74 15.32
N HIS A 56 4.77 0.03 15.99
CA HIS A 56 4.97 1.48 16.18
C HIS A 56 5.45 1.87 17.58
N GLY A 57 5.50 0.95 18.54
CA GLY A 57 6.00 1.18 19.88
C GLY A 57 5.07 1.98 20.81
N ILE A 58 3.90 2.43 20.31
CA ILE A 58 2.94 3.19 21.13
C ILE A 58 2.15 2.22 22.00
N THR A 59 2.09 2.52 23.30
CA THR A 59 1.34 1.74 24.30
C THR A 59 0.10 2.48 24.75
N GLU A 60 -0.83 1.75 25.35
CA GLU A 60 -2.04 2.34 25.95
C GLU A 60 -1.69 3.41 27.01
N GLU A 61 -0.65 3.18 27.82
CA GLU A 61 -0.19 4.11 28.84
C GLU A 61 0.32 5.44 28.25
N MET A 62 0.91 5.41 27.04
CA MET A 62 1.41 6.63 26.39
C MET A 62 0.27 7.54 25.90
N VAL A 63 -0.91 6.98 25.64
CA VAL A 63 -2.02 7.71 25.05
C VAL A 63 -3.23 7.87 25.95
N GLN A 64 -3.27 7.23 27.13
CA GLN A 64 -4.44 7.27 28.03
C GLN A 64 -4.85 8.68 28.43
N ASP A 65 -3.87 9.59 28.62
CA ASP A 65 -4.09 10.97 29.00
C ASP A 65 -4.04 11.94 27.79
N GLN A 66 -3.92 11.41 26.57
CA GLN A 66 -3.92 12.22 25.36
C GLN A 66 -5.36 12.57 24.93
N PRO A 67 -5.55 13.63 24.16
CA PRO A 67 -6.85 13.98 23.61
C PRO A 67 -7.35 12.89 22.63
N THR A 68 -8.66 12.76 22.51
CA THR A 68 -9.27 11.91 21.49
C THR A 68 -9.15 12.53 20.09
N PHE A 69 -9.40 11.76 19.04
CA PHE A 69 -9.44 12.30 17.67
C PHE A 69 -10.41 13.48 17.53
N LYS A 70 -11.56 13.42 18.22
CA LYS A 70 -12.54 14.51 18.23
C LYS A 70 -11.96 15.80 18.81
N ASP A 71 -11.16 15.67 19.86
CA ASP A 71 -10.60 16.83 20.56
C ASP A 71 -9.50 17.52 19.74
N ILE A 72 -8.70 16.74 18.99
CA ILE A 72 -7.66 17.30 18.10
C ILE A 72 -8.21 17.74 16.74
N TRP A 73 -9.40 17.29 16.35
CA TRP A 73 -9.94 17.59 15.02
C TRP A 73 -9.99 19.09 14.70
N PRO A 74 -10.41 19.99 15.60
CA PRO A 74 -10.40 21.43 15.32
C PRO A 74 -9.01 21.99 14.96
N GLU A 75 -7.94 21.37 15.47
CA GLU A 75 -6.56 21.75 15.17
C GLU A 75 -6.10 21.21 13.83
N ILE A 76 -6.45 19.95 13.52
CA ILE A 76 -5.97 19.28 12.29
C ILE A 76 -6.88 19.50 11.08
N ALA A 77 -8.17 19.79 11.28
CA ALA A 77 -9.12 20.01 10.17
C ALA A 77 -8.66 21.04 9.12
N PRO A 78 -8.00 22.15 9.50
CA PRO A 78 -7.53 23.16 8.52
C PRO A 78 -6.55 22.61 7.48
N TYR A 79 -5.83 21.50 7.79
CA TYR A 79 -4.91 20.87 6.83
C TYR A 79 -5.64 20.13 5.71
N PHE A 80 -6.85 19.65 5.97
CA PHE A 80 -7.65 18.88 5.01
C PHE A 80 -8.47 19.77 4.03
N GLY A 81 -8.32 21.07 4.11
CA GLY A 81 -9.07 22.02 3.29
C GLY A 81 -10.44 22.39 3.88
N ASN A 82 -11.21 23.11 3.10
CA ASN A 82 -12.59 23.48 3.44
C ASN A 82 -13.59 22.73 2.54
N ASP A 83 -14.89 22.94 2.76
CA ASP A 83 -15.97 22.29 2.00
C ASP A 83 -15.97 22.67 0.49
N GLU A 84 -15.30 23.74 0.12
CA GLU A 84 -15.25 24.26 -1.26
C GLU A 84 -13.95 23.89 -1.97
N GLU A 85 -12.81 23.97 -1.26
CA GLU A 85 -11.46 23.72 -1.77
C GLU A 85 -10.83 22.57 -0.98
N GLY A 86 -10.90 21.37 -1.53
CA GLY A 86 -10.28 20.19 -0.93
C GLY A 86 -8.75 20.19 -1.09
N SER A 87 -8.04 19.80 -0.05
CA SER A 87 -6.59 19.59 -0.11
C SER A 87 -6.22 18.34 -0.92
N ILE A 88 -5.04 18.38 -1.55
CA ILE A 88 -4.42 17.17 -2.06
C ILE A 88 -3.78 16.44 -0.87
N ILE A 89 -4.18 15.22 -0.62
CA ILE A 89 -3.65 14.38 0.46
C ILE A 89 -2.77 13.31 -0.16
N VAL A 90 -1.62 13.05 0.43
CA VAL A 90 -0.73 11.96 0.02
C VAL A 90 -0.51 11.03 1.20
N ALA A 91 -0.49 9.73 0.95
CA ALA A 91 -0.10 8.74 1.96
C ALA A 91 0.63 7.57 1.31
N HIS A 92 1.41 6.81 2.09
CA HIS A 92 2.10 5.64 1.58
C HIS A 92 1.25 4.39 1.77
N ASN A 93 0.67 3.84 0.69
CA ASN A 93 -0.44 2.89 0.72
C ASN A 93 -1.76 3.56 1.15
N ALA A 94 -2.04 4.70 0.56
CA ALA A 94 -3.06 5.66 0.93
C ALA A 94 -4.46 5.09 1.23
N THR A 95 -4.81 3.92 0.72
CA THR A 95 -6.07 3.25 1.05
C THR A 95 -6.18 2.96 2.55
N PHE A 96 -5.05 2.67 3.23
CA PHE A 96 -5.04 2.46 4.67
C PHE A 96 -5.42 3.76 5.39
N ASP A 97 -4.67 4.82 5.17
CA ASP A 97 -4.78 6.07 5.90
C ASP A 97 -6.10 6.80 5.64
N ILE A 98 -6.55 6.78 4.39
CA ILE A 98 -7.85 7.36 4.02
C ILE A 98 -9.00 6.59 4.70
N ASN A 99 -8.92 5.26 4.78
CA ASN A 99 -9.94 4.50 5.52
C ASN A 99 -9.91 4.79 7.02
N VAL A 100 -8.71 4.92 7.63
CA VAL A 100 -8.60 5.31 9.04
C VAL A 100 -9.25 6.68 9.23
N LEU A 101 -8.88 7.68 8.42
CA LEU A 101 -9.48 9.01 8.48
C LEU A 101 -11.01 8.97 8.40
N LEU A 102 -11.55 8.29 7.39
CA LEU A 102 -13.00 8.21 7.18
C LEU A 102 -13.72 7.51 8.34
N CYS A 103 -13.18 6.40 8.85
CA CYS A 103 -13.76 5.68 9.99
C CYS A 103 -13.71 6.53 11.28
N MET A 104 -12.63 7.30 11.50
CA MET A 104 -12.54 8.22 12.63
C MET A 104 -13.56 9.35 12.53
N LEU A 105 -13.72 9.96 11.34
CA LEU A 105 -14.72 11.00 11.10
C LEU A 105 -16.14 10.46 11.32
N GLU A 106 -16.45 9.27 10.80
CA GLU A 106 -17.75 8.61 10.98
C GLU A 106 -18.02 8.30 12.47
N ARG A 107 -17.05 7.70 13.18
CA ARG A 107 -17.16 7.37 14.60
C ARG A 107 -17.54 8.58 15.44
N TYR A 108 -16.92 9.72 15.18
CA TYR A 108 -17.16 10.95 15.93
C TYR A 108 -18.24 11.86 15.31
N LYS A 109 -18.89 11.41 14.24
CA LYS A 109 -19.95 12.16 13.51
C LYS A 109 -19.46 13.53 13.06
N ILE A 110 -18.25 13.59 12.54
CA ILE A 110 -17.63 14.78 11.97
C ILE A 110 -17.90 14.76 10.46
N ASN A 111 -18.18 15.94 9.90
CA ASN A 111 -18.38 16.08 8.46
C ASN A 111 -17.10 15.65 7.71
N ILE A 112 -17.28 14.85 6.67
CA ILE A 112 -16.17 14.38 5.84
C ILE A 112 -15.81 15.49 4.86
N PRO A 113 -14.57 16.02 4.91
CA PRO A 113 -14.13 17.00 3.91
C PRO A 113 -14.09 16.37 2.52
N LYS A 114 -14.15 17.19 1.49
CA LYS A 114 -13.86 16.74 0.13
C LYS A 114 -12.36 16.78 -0.09
N GLY A 115 -11.84 15.81 -0.84
CA GLY A 115 -10.43 15.83 -1.16
C GLY A 115 -10.05 14.86 -2.26
N ILE A 116 -8.88 15.14 -2.80
CA ILE A 116 -8.19 14.28 -3.74
C ILE A 116 -7.04 13.63 -3.00
N PHE A 117 -6.75 12.36 -3.27
CA PHE A 117 -5.58 11.75 -2.68
C PHE A 117 -4.70 11.00 -3.67
N LEU A 118 -3.42 11.01 -3.39
CA LEU A 118 -2.37 10.32 -4.10
C LEU A 118 -1.80 9.21 -3.22
N CYS A 119 -1.43 8.12 -3.84
CA CYS A 119 -0.73 7.03 -3.18
C CYS A 119 0.74 7.04 -3.59
N SER A 120 1.65 7.45 -2.70
CA SER A 120 3.08 7.51 -2.99
C SER A 120 3.66 6.14 -3.35
N LEU A 121 3.12 5.04 -2.82
CA LEU A 121 3.44 3.67 -3.22
C LEU A 121 3.08 3.41 -4.70
N ALA A 122 1.89 3.86 -5.14
CA ALA A 122 1.47 3.70 -6.53
C ALA A 122 2.34 4.55 -7.47
N ILE A 123 2.64 5.78 -7.08
CA ILE A 123 3.53 6.70 -7.79
C ILE A 123 4.94 6.11 -7.90
N ALA A 124 5.53 5.65 -6.79
CA ALA A 124 6.87 5.07 -6.77
C ALA A 124 7.00 3.87 -7.71
N ARG A 125 5.99 2.98 -7.73
CA ARG A 125 5.93 1.84 -8.67
C ARG A 125 5.88 2.24 -10.15
N ARG A 126 5.49 3.47 -10.45
CA ARG A 126 5.41 4.03 -11.80
C ARG A 126 6.60 4.89 -12.18
N THR A 127 7.34 5.32 -11.18
CA THR A 127 8.49 6.21 -11.39
C THR A 127 9.78 5.42 -11.46
N TRP A 128 9.97 4.45 -10.55
CA TRP A 128 11.24 3.74 -10.42
C TRP A 128 11.09 2.22 -10.51
N ILE A 129 12.20 1.54 -10.80
CA ILE A 129 12.32 0.09 -10.69
C ILE A 129 13.11 -0.20 -9.41
N GLN A 130 12.43 -0.73 -8.40
CA GLN A 130 13.01 -1.03 -7.10
C GLN A 130 12.67 -2.46 -6.67
N PRO A 131 13.54 -3.13 -5.92
CA PRO A 131 13.29 -4.49 -5.41
C PRO A 131 12.13 -4.51 -4.39
N SER A 132 11.93 -3.41 -3.65
CA SER A 132 10.83 -3.22 -2.71
C SER A 132 10.32 -1.77 -2.79
N TYR A 133 9.03 -1.61 -2.54
CA TYR A 133 8.37 -0.30 -2.52
C TYR A 133 7.77 0.01 -1.14
N SER A 134 8.21 -0.66 -0.06
CA SER A 134 7.90 -0.22 1.29
C SER A 134 8.52 1.16 1.54
N LEU A 135 7.90 1.97 2.40
CA LEU A 135 8.40 3.31 2.70
C LEU A 135 9.87 3.27 3.15
N SER A 136 10.19 2.36 4.07
CA SER A 136 11.56 2.17 4.58
C SER A 136 12.56 1.77 3.47
N SER A 137 12.16 0.89 2.53
CA SER A 137 13.03 0.51 1.41
C SER A 137 13.28 1.67 0.43
N LEU A 138 12.26 2.48 0.17
CA LEU A 138 12.41 3.68 -0.66
C LEU A 138 13.25 4.74 0.04
N CYS A 139 13.08 4.94 1.35
CA CYS A 139 13.92 5.82 2.14
C CYS A 139 15.40 5.42 2.03
N GLN A 140 15.69 4.13 2.16
CA GLN A 140 17.06 3.62 2.01
C GLN A 140 17.60 3.86 0.58
N ALA A 141 16.79 3.60 -0.46
CA ALA A 141 17.20 3.75 -1.85
C ALA A 141 17.50 5.20 -2.23
N PHE A 142 16.82 6.17 -1.61
CA PHE A 142 16.93 7.60 -1.92
C PHE A 142 17.63 8.44 -0.85
N ASN A 143 18.25 7.81 0.16
CA ASN A 143 18.92 8.46 1.30
C ASN A 143 17.98 9.42 2.07
N ILE A 144 16.73 9.05 2.20
CA ILE A 144 15.75 9.74 3.05
C ILE A 144 15.83 9.11 4.45
N GLN A 145 15.75 9.93 5.49
CA GLN A 145 15.72 9.44 6.86
C GLN A 145 14.41 8.66 7.09
N PRO A 146 14.47 7.38 7.50
CA PRO A 146 13.24 6.61 7.74
C PRO A 146 12.58 7.03 9.06
N GLY A 147 11.26 7.04 9.09
CA GLY A 147 10.48 7.39 10.28
C GLY A 147 10.41 6.32 11.36
N LYS A 148 10.72 5.07 11.04
CA LYS A 148 10.65 3.93 11.97
C LYS A 148 9.30 3.78 12.68
N HIS A 149 8.20 3.97 11.95
CA HIS A 149 6.83 3.94 12.46
C HIS A 149 6.52 5.08 13.46
N ASP A 150 7.15 6.22 13.29
CA ASP A 150 6.69 7.48 13.84
C ASP A 150 5.85 8.19 12.78
N ALA A 151 4.58 8.42 13.03
CA ALA A 151 3.65 8.93 12.02
C ALA A 151 4.09 10.29 11.45
N GLY A 152 4.72 11.16 12.25
CA GLY A 152 5.26 12.43 11.77
C GLY A 152 6.40 12.24 10.78
N GLU A 153 7.37 11.42 11.13
CA GLU A 153 8.52 11.13 10.28
C GLU A 153 8.14 10.29 9.05
N ASP A 154 7.18 9.36 9.17
CA ASP A 154 6.71 8.56 8.05
C ASP A 154 5.87 9.41 7.08
N SER A 155 5.07 10.37 7.57
CA SER A 155 4.41 11.37 6.71
C SER A 155 5.44 12.27 5.99
N ARG A 156 6.54 12.67 6.67
CA ARG A 156 7.64 13.42 6.05
C ARG A 156 8.31 12.61 4.94
N ALA A 157 8.67 11.37 5.22
CA ALA A 157 9.28 10.48 4.24
C ALA A 157 8.36 10.25 3.02
N CYS A 158 7.06 10.10 3.26
CA CYS A 158 6.04 10.00 2.21
C CYS A 158 6.03 11.26 1.31
N ALA A 159 6.08 12.45 1.92
CA ALA A 159 6.15 13.71 1.19
C ALA A 159 7.43 13.82 0.35
N GLU A 160 8.59 13.48 0.90
CA GLU A 160 9.87 13.52 0.19
C GLU A 160 9.89 12.55 -1.02
N ILE A 161 9.39 11.33 -0.86
CA ILE A 161 9.23 10.36 -1.96
C ILE A 161 8.35 10.93 -3.06
N THR A 162 7.24 11.59 -2.69
CA THR A 162 6.32 12.20 -3.65
C THR A 162 6.96 13.36 -4.40
N LEU A 163 7.70 14.23 -3.71
CA LEU A 163 8.44 15.33 -4.32
C LEU A 163 9.54 14.85 -5.28
N LEU A 164 10.28 13.81 -4.89
CA LEU A 164 11.28 13.19 -5.77
C LEU A 164 10.64 12.61 -7.03
N ALA A 165 9.51 11.92 -6.89
CA ALA A 165 8.78 11.37 -8.02
C ALA A 165 8.21 12.47 -8.93
N ALA A 166 7.69 13.55 -8.36
CA ALA A 166 7.19 14.71 -9.09
C ALA A 166 8.30 15.35 -9.91
N LYS A 167 9.47 15.56 -9.30
CA LYS A 167 10.66 16.08 -9.96
C LYS A 167 11.11 15.20 -11.13
N GLU A 168 11.17 13.88 -10.93
CA GLU A 168 11.54 12.90 -11.96
C GLU A 168 10.57 12.91 -13.14
N LYS A 169 9.28 13.11 -12.88
CA LYS A 169 8.22 13.17 -13.89
C LYS A 169 7.99 14.58 -14.48
N GLY A 170 8.74 15.58 -14.04
CA GLY A 170 8.54 16.97 -14.45
C GLY A 170 7.16 17.51 -14.11
N ILE A 171 6.67 17.19 -12.89
CA ILE A 171 5.40 17.66 -12.34
C ILE A 171 5.72 18.75 -11.33
N ASP A 172 5.04 19.87 -11.45
CA ASP A 172 5.05 20.96 -10.48
C ASP A 172 3.78 20.85 -9.63
N LEU A 173 3.93 20.37 -8.40
CA LEU A 173 2.81 20.20 -7.47
C LEU A 173 2.40 21.50 -6.77
N SER A 174 3.18 22.60 -6.93
CA SER A 174 2.81 23.91 -6.40
C SER A 174 1.68 24.56 -7.17
N LYS A 175 1.34 24.05 -8.34
CA LYS A 175 0.21 24.50 -9.13
C LYS A 175 -1.05 23.85 -8.62
N GLN A 176 -2.01 24.67 -8.22
CA GLN A 176 -3.32 24.19 -7.78
C GLN A 176 -4.02 23.39 -8.90
N ILE A 177 -4.76 22.39 -8.52
CA ILE A 177 -5.64 21.67 -9.45
C ILE A 177 -6.93 22.47 -9.57
N GLU A 178 -6.97 23.39 -10.52
CA GLU A 178 -8.13 24.27 -10.75
C GLU A 178 -9.04 23.76 -11.86
N SER A 179 -8.55 22.83 -12.66
CA SER A 179 -9.26 22.33 -13.83
C SER A 179 -9.17 20.81 -13.98
N GLU A 180 -10.08 20.24 -14.75
CA GLU A 180 -10.03 18.84 -15.18
C GLU A 180 -8.75 18.53 -15.97
N GLU A 181 -8.18 19.53 -16.67
CA GLU A 181 -6.94 19.39 -17.41
C GLU A 181 -5.75 19.21 -16.47
N ASP A 182 -5.68 19.96 -15.37
CA ASP A 182 -4.63 19.82 -14.34
C ASP A 182 -4.71 18.45 -13.68
N PHE A 183 -5.91 18.01 -13.32
CA PHE A 183 -6.18 16.70 -12.77
C PHE A 183 -5.67 15.60 -13.71
N ASN A 184 -6.09 15.64 -14.99
CA ASN A 184 -5.67 14.67 -16.00
C ASN A 184 -4.17 14.71 -16.28
N ASN A 185 -3.54 15.87 -16.19
CA ASN A 185 -2.09 16.02 -16.37
C ASN A 185 -1.31 15.28 -15.28
N ILE A 186 -1.69 15.44 -14.01
CA ILE A 186 -1.08 14.74 -12.87
C ILE A 186 -1.28 13.23 -13.04
N GLU A 187 -2.50 12.79 -13.33
CA GLU A 187 -2.81 11.38 -13.57
C GLU A 187 -1.98 10.77 -14.69
N ASN A 188 -1.87 11.48 -15.82
CA ASN A 188 -1.15 10.98 -16.98
C ASN A 188 0.35 10.91 -16.74
N LYS A 189 0.94 11.91 -16.10
CA LYS A 189 2.38 11.95 -15.81
C LYS A 189 2.78 10.91 -14.77
N PHE A 190 2.03 10.77 -13.69
CA PHE A 190 2.25 9.72 -12.69
C PHE A 190 1.77 8.33 -13.14
N GLN A 191 0.95 8.26 -14.19
CA GLN A 191 0.31 7.01 -14.64
C GLN A 191 -0.49 6.31 -13.53
N VAL A 192 -1.22 7.09 -12.76
CA VAL A 192 -2.16 6.64 -11.73
C VAL A 192 -3.53 7.26 -11.97
N HIS A 193 -4.56 6.67 -11.39
CA HIS A 193 -5.84 7.34 -11.17
C HIS A 193 -5.81 7.93 -9.77
N LEU A 194 -6.10 9.21 -9.65
CA LEU A 194 -6.19 9.88 -8.36
C LEU A 194 -7.37 9.29 -7.57
N GLY A 195 -7.18 9.20 -6.26
CA GLY A 195 -8.28 8.86 -5.37
C GLY A 195 -9.11 10.10 -5.06
N ILE A 196 -10.39 9.89 -4.82
CA ILE A 196 -11.34 10.95 -4.44
C ILE A 196 -12.08 10.46 -3.20
N PHE A 197 -12.29 11.35 -2.23
CA PHE A 197 -13.15 11.06 -1.09
C PHE A 197 -14.11 12.24 -0.83
N ASN A 198 -15.28 11.92 -0.33
CA ASN A 198 -16.31 12.85 0.05
C ASN A 198 -17.34 12.17 0.97
N GLU A 199 -18.40 12.83 1.33
CA GLU A 199 -19.51 12.31 2.15
C GLU A 199 -20.15 11.01 1.65
N LYS A 200 -19.98 10.65 0.35
CA LYS A 200 -20.52 9.42 -0.26
C LYS A 200 -19.55 8.24 -0.21
N GLY A 201 -18.35 8.45 0.33
CA GLY A 201 -17.30 7.45 0.39
C GLY A 201 -16.05 7.85 -0.38
N TYR A 202 -15.29 6.87 -0.86
CA TYR A 202 -14.05 7.13 -1.58
C TYR A 202 -13.86 6.24 -2.80
N ILE A 203 -13.11 6.77 -3.78
CA ILE A 203 -12.60 6.02 -4.93
C ILE A 203 -11.09 5.90 -4.73
N PRO A 204 -10.52 4.68 -4.71
CA PRO A 204 -9.11 4.49 -4.41
C PRO A 204 -8.20 5.00 -5.53
N CYS A 205 -7.05 5.53 -5.15
CA CYS A 205 -5.95 5.79 -6.07
C CYS A 205 -5.42 4.46 -6.62
N THR A 206 -5.38 4.31 -7.93
CA THR A 206 -4.96 3.06 -8.59
C THR A 206 -3.98 3.33 -9.73
N CYS A 207 -3.11 2.37 -10.00
CA CYS A 207 -2.26 2.43 -11.20
C CYS A 207 -3.09 2.26 -12.49
N LYS A 208 -2.87 3.11 -13.49
CA LYS A 208 -3.57 3.08 -14.80
C LYS A 208 -3.40 1.77 -15.60
N GLN A 209 -2.43 0.93 -15.25
CA GLN A 209 -2.26 -0.40 -15.85
C GLN A 209 -2.01 -1.44 -14.77
N LYS A 210 -2.66 -2.59 -14.89
CA LYS A 210 -2.38 -3.77 -14.04
C LYS A 210 -1.05 -4.40 -14.47
N GLN A 211 0.09 -3.85 -14.00
CA GLN A 211 1.42 -4.35 -14.40
C GLN A 211 1.69 -5.80 -14.00
N LYS A 212 1.18 -6.29 -12.86
CA LYS A 212 1.45 -7.67 -12.44
C LYS A 212 0.97 -8.71 -13.45
N ALA A 213 -0.22 -8.54 -14.01
CA ALA A 213 -0.73 -9.47 -15.02
C ALA A 213 0.06 -9.38 -16.33
N ASN A 214 0.53 -8.19 -16.70
CA ASN A 214 1.33 -7.99 -17.90
C ASN A 214 2.78 -8.48 -17.74
N GLN A 215 3.38 -8.31 -16.56
CA GLN A 215 4.72 -8.85 -16.27
C GLN A 215 4.72 -10.38 -16.31
N ILE A 216 3.72 -11.02 -15.71
CA ILE A 216 3.59 -12.49 -15.75
C ILE A 216 3.33 -12.99 -17.19
N ARG A 217 2.51 -12.28 -17.97
CA ARG A 217 2.27 -12.59 -19.38
C ARG A 217 3.47 -12.29 -20.30
N ALA A 218 4.36 -11.42 -19.87
CA ALA A 218 5.59 -11.09 -20.62
C ALA A 218 6.71 -12.13 -20.40
N ILE A 219 6.59 -12.99 -19.36
CA ILE A 219 7.52 -14.10 -19.15
C ILE A 219 7.23 -15.15 -20.24
N LYS A 220 8.15 -15.26 -21.17
CA LYS A 220 8.13 -16.32 -22.21
C LYS A 220 9.11 -17.40 -21.79
N GLY A 221 8.64 -18.64 -21.79
CA GLY A 221 9.48 -19.81 -21.61
C GLY A 221 10.38 -20.05 -22.83
N ASP A 222 11.50 -20.65 -22.59
CA ASP A 222 12.38 -21.18 -23.62
C ASP A 222 11.86 -22.57 -23.99
N GLU A 223 11.21 -22.70 -25.15
CA GLU A 223 10.60 -23.96 -25.61
C GLU A 223 11.61 -25.11 -25.70
N THR A 224 12.90 -24.81 -25.81
CA THR A 224 13.96 -25.85 -25.83
C THR A 224 14.19 -26.49 -24.46
N LYS A 225 13.69 -25.87 -23.40
CA LYS A 225 13.77 -26.33 -21.99
C LYS A 225 12.49 -26.99 -21.49
N ASN A 226 11.47 -27.11 -22.34
CA ASN A 226 10.22 -27.76 -21.98
C ASN A 226 10.50 -29.17 -21.44
N ASN A 227 9.92 -29.47 -20.27
CA ASN A 227 10.06 -30.75 -19.62
C ASN A 227 8.68 -31.42 -19.40
N PRO A 228 8.25 -32.29 -20.35
CA PRO A 228 6.95 -32.98 -20.22
C PRO A 228 6.83 -33.88 -18.99
N ASP A 229 7.95 -34.31 -18.39
CA ASP A 229 7.95 -35.16 -17.18
C ASP A 229 7.83 -34.34 -15.89
N SER A 230 7.90 -33.00 -15.98
CA SER A 230 7.72 -32.13 -14.81
C SER A 230 6.24 -32.08 -14.41
N ILE A 231 5.99 -32.10 -13.08
CA ILE A 231 4.65 -31.92 -12.50
C ILE A 231 4.01 -30.57 -12.90
N PHE A 232 4.83 -29.58 -13.27
CA PHE A 232 4.38 -28.23 -13.65
C PHE A 232 4.12 -28.09 -15.15
N TYR A 233 4.46 -29.07 -15.98
CA TYR A 233 4.26 -29.01 -17.43
C TYR A 233 2.79 -28.82 -17.77
N GLN A 234 2.46 -27.76 -18.54
CA GLN A 234 1.10 -27.34 -18.91
C GLN A 234 0.17 -27.07 -17.70
N LYS A 235 0.72 -26.83 -16.52
CA LYS A 235 -0.03 -26.56 -15.30
C LYS A 235 -0.01 -25.06 -14.94
N TYR A 236 -1.09 -24.60 -14.35
CA TYR A 236 -1.23 -23.24 -13.86
C TYR A 236 -0.67 -23.09 -12.47
N VAL A 237 0.34 -22.22 -12.31
CA VAL A 237 1.09 -22.03 -11.06
C VAL A 237 0.94 -20.61 -10.56
N VAL A 238 0.65 -20.48 -9.26
CA VAL A 238 0.55 -19.22 -8.54
C VAL A 238 1.58 -19.19 -7.42
N PHE A 239 2.24 -18.05 -7.22
CA PHE A 239 3.15 -17.83 -6.10
C PHE A 239 2.53 -16.86 -5.08
N THR A 240 2.74 -17.14 -3.79
CA THR A 240 2.41 -16.24 -2.66
C THR A 240 3.56 -16.20 -1.65
N GLY A 241 3.64 -15.14 -0.84
CA GLY A 241 4.78 -14.95 0.07
C GLY A 241 6.07 -14.55 -0.65
N THR A 242 7.17 -14.44 0.09
CA THR A 242 8.52 -14.14 -0.41
C THR A 242 9.32 -15.43 -0.49
N LEU A 243 9.88 -15.74 -1.66
CA LEU A 243 10.79 -16.86 -1.77
C LEU A 243 12.14 -16.48 -1.14
N SER A 244 12.71 -17.40 -0.37
CA SER A 244 13.98 -17.21 0.33
C SER A 244 15.19 -17.57 -0.53
N SER A 245 15.03 -18.52 -1.46
CA SER A 245 16.10 -19.08 -2.29
C SER A 245 16.35 -18.28 -3.58
N MET A 246 15.32 -17.62 -4.12
CA MET A 246 15.40 -16.90 -5.39
C MET A 246 14.38 -15.79 -5.50
N LYS A 247 14.56 -14.87 -6.46
CA LYS A 247 13.53 -13.86 -6.76
C LYS A 247 12.32 -14.54 -7.40
N ARG A 248 11.11 -14.05 -7.08
CA ARG A 248 9.86 -14.58 -7.67
C ARG A 248 9.88 -14.59 -9.20
N ILE A 249 10.50 -13.59 -9.83
CA ILE A 249 10.60 -13.53 -11.30
C ILE A 249 11.45 -14.66 -11.86
N GLU A 250 12.50 -15.09 -11.15
CA GLU A 250 13.36 -16.22 -11.51
C GLU A 250 12.59 -17.54 -11.40
N ALA A 251 11.85 -17.74 -10.30
CA ALA A 251 10.97 -18.90 -10.14
C ALA A 251 9.89 -18.98 -11.25
N GLN A 252 9.29 -17.83 -11.59
CA GLN A 252 8.31 -17.73 -12.67
C GLN A 252 8.95 -18.02 -14.05
N GLN A 253 10.20 -17.63 -14.26
CA GLN A 253 10.92 -17.96 -15.49
C GLN A 253 11.18 -19.46 -15.60
N ILE A 254 11.59 -20.10 -14.49
CA ILE A 254 11.77 -21.55 -14.43
C ILE A 254 10.46 -22.28 -14.80
N ILE A 255 9.33 -21.88 -14.20
CA ILE A 255 8.02 -22.45 -14.52
C ILE A 255 7.70 -22.28 -16.02
N ALA A 256 7.96 -21.11 -16.59
CA ALA A 256 7.72 -20.88 -18.01
C ALA A 256 8.65 -21.72 -18.90
N ASP A 257 9.93 -21.85 -18.55
CA ASP A 257 10.94 -22.62 -19.27
C ASP A 257 10.60 -24.11 -19.34
N ILE A 258 10.08 -24.69 -18.26
CA ILE A 258 9.65 -26.09 -18.23
C ILE A 258 8.26 -26.32 -18.86
N GLY A 259 7.62 -25.29 -19.38
CA GLY A 259 6.32 -25.35 -20.06
C GLY A 259 5.11 -25.18 -19.16
N GLY A 260 5.27 -24.69 -17.94
CA GLY A 260 4.19 -24.32 -17.03
C GLY A 260 3.63 -22.91 -17.30
N ILE A 261 2.48 -22.59 -16.75
CA ILE A 261 1.75 -21.35 -16.99
C ILE A 261 1.62 -20.55 -15.70
N ASN A 262 2.29 -19.41 -15.65
CA ASN A 262 2.21 -18.53 -14.48
C ASN A 262 0.89 -17.77 -14.41
N GLN A 263 0.29 -17.70 -13.21
CA GLN A 263 -0.91 -16.91 -12.91
C GLN A 263 -0.67 -15.89 -11.79
N SER A 264 -1.38 -14.76 -11.86
CA SER A 264 -1.28 -13.70 -10.85
C SER A 264 -2.10 -13.98 -9.58
N GLY A 265 -3.09 -14.84 -9.65
CA GLY A 265 -4.00 -15.15 -8.56
C GLY A 265 -4.65 -16.52 -8.72
N VAL A 266 -5.08 -17.10 -7.61
CA VAL A 266 -5.76 -18.39 -7.55
C VAL A 266 -7.15 -18.28 -8.20
N ASN A 267 -7.45 -19.17 -9.14
CA ASN A 267 -8.74 -19.30 -9.79
C ASN A 267 -9.07 -20.79 -10.06
N ARG A 268 -10.14 -21.08 -10.81
CA ARG A 268 -10.62 -22.46 -11.05
C ARG A 268 -9.63 -23.34 -11.83
N ASP A 269 -8.75 -22.70 -12.61
CA ASP A 269 -7.78 -23.41 -13.45
C ASP A 269 -6.44 -23.63 -12.72
N THR A 270 -6.25 -23.05 -11.53
CA THR A 270 -5.00 -23.12 -10.77
C THR A 270 -4.75 -24.55 -10.31
N ASN A 271 -3.60 -25.10 -10.67
CA ASN A 271 -3.17 -26.43 -10.25
C ASN A 271 -2.22 -26.40 -9.05
N PHE A 272 -1.34 -25.39 -8.97
CA PHE A 272 -0.37 -25.28 -7.90
C PHE A 272 -0.34 -23.88 -7.28
N LEU A 273 -0.30 -23.83 -5.96
CA LEU A 273 0.01 -22.62 -5.19
C LEU A 273 1.34 -22.83 -4.45
N ILE A 274 2.38 -22.14 -4.89
CA ILE A 274 3.70 -22.16 -4.24
C ILE A 274 3.71 -21.10 -3.13
N VAL A 275 4.04 -21.54 -1.90
CA VAL A 275 4.01 -20.71 -0.70
C VAL A 275 5.44 -20.49 -0.20
N GLY A 276 5.95 -19.27 -0.36
CA GLY A 276 7.18 -18.83 0.30
C GLY A 276 6.90 -18.26 1.69
N GLN A 277 7.91 -17.65 2.30
CA GLN A 277 7.77 -16.98 3.59
C GLN A 277 6.65 -15.94 3.54
N GLN A 278 5.75 -16.04 4.50
CA GLN A 278 4.66 -15.07 4.66
C GLN A 278 5.17 -13.87 5.47
N ASP A 279 4.83 -12.67 5.02
CA ASP A 279 5.00 -11.48 5.83
C ASP A 279 3.82 -11.41 6.81
N PHE A 280 4.10 -11.65 8.09
CA PHE A 280 3.10 -11.65 9.17
C PHE A 280 2.30 -10.34 9.28
N ARG A 281 2.79 -9.26 8.65
CA ARG A 281 2.09 -7.96 8.56
C ARG A 281 1.00 -7.92 7.49
N VAL A 282 0.98 -8.90 6.59
CA VAL A 282 0.09 -8.94 5.41
C VAL A 282 -0.87 -10.14 5.45
N VAL A 283 -0.63 -11.08 6.36
CA VAL A 283 -1.44 -12.29 6.52
C VAL A 283 -2.46 -12.10 7.65
N GLY A 284 -3.57 -12.84 7.57
CA GLY A 284 -4.61 -12.84 8.61
C GLY A 284 -4.10 -13.38 9.95
N GLU A 285 -4.95 -13.41 10.96
CA GLU A 285 -4.64 -13.93 12.32
C GLU A 285 -4.13 -15.38 12.31
N ASP A 286 -4.47 -16.14 11.27
CA ASP A 286 -4.07 -17.52 11.03
C ASP A 286 -2.71 -17.64 10.32
N GLY A 287 -2.03 -16.52 10.04
CA GLY A 287 -0.74 -16.49 9.33
C GLY A 287 -0.83 -16.82 7.84
N MET A 288 -2.03 -16.86 7.26
CA MET A 288 -2.25 -17.22 5.86
C MET A 288 -2.50 -16.01 4.97
N SER A 289 -1.98 -16.04 3.75
CA SER A 289 -2.31 -15.03 2.74
C SER A 289 -3.71 -15.27 2.16
N SER A 290 -4.36 -14.23 1.67
CA SER A 290 -5.65 -14.33 0.98
C SER A 290 -5.66 -15.32 -0.19
N LYS A 291 -4.51 -15.60 -0.80
CA LYS A 291 -4.36 -16.64 -1.83
C LYS A 291 -4.38 -18.04 -1.25
N GLN A 292 -3.78 -18.26 -0.07
CA GLN A 292 -3.82 -19.53 0.65
C GLN A 292 -5.23 -19.83 1.14
N GLU A 293 -5.90 -18.88 1.79
CA GLU A 293 -7.29 -19.05 2.21
C GLU A 293 -8.20 -19.40 1.03
N LYS A 294 -8.00 -18.72 -0.11
CA LYS A 294 -8.77 -19.00 -1.32
C LYS A 294 -8.50 -20.40 -1.86
N ALA A 295 -7.23 -20.82 -1.87
CA ALA A 295 -6.83 -22.15 -2.33
C ALA A 295 -7.45 -23.24 -1.43
N ILE A 296 -7.35 -23.09 -0.10
CA ILE A 296 -7.94 -24.01 0.87
C ILE A 296 -9.46 -24.15 0.65
N LYS A 297 -10.17 -23.01 0.56
CA LYS A 297 -11.63 -23.02 0.28
C LYS A 297 -12.00 -23.68 -1.04
N MET A 298 -11.09 -23.69 -2.01
CA MET A 298 -11.32 -24.36 -3.30
C MET A 298 -11.06 -25.87 -3.18
N ILE A 299 -10.02 -26.27 -2.46
CA ILE A 299 -9.70 -27.68 -2.17
C ILE A 299 -10.86 -28.33 -1.38
N GLU A 300 -11.38 -27.65 -0.36
CA GLU A 300 -12.56 -28.09 0.41
C GLU A 300 -13.81 -28.30 -0.46
N LYS A 301 -13.88 -27.59 -1.60
CA LYS A 301 -14.97 -27.71 -2.59
C LYS A 301 -14.65 -28.73 -3.69
N GLY A 302 -13.55 -29.50 -3.54
CA GLY A 302 -13.17 -30.55 -4.48
C GLY A 302 -12.33 -30.09 -5.68
N ALA A 303 -11.67 -28.92 -5.61
CA ALA A 303 -10.76 -28.52 -6.68
C ALA A 303 -9.46 -29.34 -6.62
N GLU A 304 -8.95 -29.71 -7.79
CA GLU A 304 -7.64 -30.35 -7.97
C GLU A 304 -6.53 -29.29 -7.95
N LEU A 305 -6.32 -28.68 -6.76
CA LEU A 305 -5.29 -27.68 -6.52
C LEU A 305 -4.39 -28.18 -5.37
N GLU A 306 -3.10 -28.12 -5.58
CA GLU A 306 -2.09 -28.51 -4.59
C GLU A 306 -1.35 -27.29 -4.07
N ILE A 307 -1.13 -27.27 -2.74
CA ILE A 307 -0.34 -26.21 -2.07
C ILE A 307 1.02 -26.81 -1.76
N LEU A 308 2.07 -26.21 -2.34
CA LEU A 308 3.46 -26.63 -2.17
C LEU A 308 4.21 -25.56 -1.38
N SER A 309 5.12 -26.02 -0.50
CA SER A 309 6.11 -25.14 0.11
C SER A 309 7.17 -24.71 -0.92
N GLU A 310 7.99 -23.71 -0.57
CA GLU A 310 9.16 -23.35 -1.39
C GLU A 310 10.13 -24.52 -1.54
N ASP A 311 10.33 -25.31 -0.48
CA ASP A 311 11.22 -26.48 -0.51
C ASP A 311 10.69 -27.58 -1.43
N ASP A 312 9.38 -27.87 -1.42
CA ASP A 312 8.76 -28.83 -2.34
C ASP A 312 8.90 -28.37 -3.79
N PHE A 313 8.71 -27.06 -4.03
CA PHE A 313 8.92 -26.46 -5.35
C PHE A 313 10.34 -26.64 -5.84
N LEU A 314 11.36 -26.37 -4.97
CA LEU A 314 12.78 -26.53 -5.32
C LEU A 314 13.17 -27.97 -5.63
N HIS A 315 12.55 -28.94 -4.98
CA HIS A 315 12.79 -30.37 -5.26
C HIS A 315 12.08 -30.86 -6.53
N SER A 316 11.14 -30.08 -7.06
CA SER A 316 10.30 -30.46 -8.21
C SER A 316 10.71 -29.80 -9.52
N ILE A 317 11.73 -28.91 -9.50
CA ILE A 317 12.27 -28.22 -10.68
C ILE A 317 13.58 -28.75 -11.19
#